data_b31f81db382417ccbd4eb7a2a85a7b45
#
_entry.id   b31f81db382417ccbd4eb7a2a85a7b45
#
_cell.length_a   1.000
_cell.length_b   1.000
_cell.length_c   1.000
_cell.angle_alpha   90.00
_cell.angle_beta   90.00
_cell.angle_gamma   90.00
#
_symmetry.space_group_name_H-M   'P 1'
#
loop_
_entity.id
_entity.type
_entity.pdbx_description
1 polymer ?
#
loop_
_entity_poly.entity_id
_entity_poly.type
_entity_poly.pdbx_seq_one_letter_code
_entity_poly.pdbx_strand_id
1 'polypeptide(L)'
;LPTYVSATPNGIMELLKRNKITTEGKHCVVLGRSNIVGTPMAILMSRNTDPGNAMVTLAHSRTKNLKELCLTADILIVAIGKTEFLTADMVKEGAVVIDVGQTRVPDSSKKAGFRNVGDVDFENVKTKCSYITYVTGGVGPMTRASLLQNTLKAYRINRESSDV
;
A
#
# COMPACT_ATOMS: atom_id res chain seq x y z
N LEU A 1 -18.10 7.87 -15.55
CA LEU A 1 -17.77 8.96 -14.63
C LEU A 1 -16.46 8.67 -13.94
N PRO A 2 -15.44 9.29 -14.38
CA PRO A 2 -14.18 9.03 -13.74
C PRO A 2 -13.90 10.00 -12.73
N THR A 3 -14.20 9.64 -11.61
CA THR A 3 -13.88 10.48 -10.63
C THR A 3 -12.51 10.29 -10.04
N TYR A 4 -12.31 10.67 -8.89
CA TYR A 4 -11.02 10.68 -8.25
C TYR A 4 -10.71 9.29 -7.72
N VAL A 5 -9.46 8.90 -7.84
CA VAL A 5 -8.96 7.67 -7.22
C VAL A 5 -8.50 8.00 -5.81
N SER A 6 -8.77 7.11 -4.86
CA SER A 6 -8.28 7.25 -3.49
C SER A 6 -6.77 7.50 -3.48
N ALA A 7 -6.33 8.54 -2.78
CA ALA A 7 -4.97 9.06 -2.92
C ALA A 7 -3.88 8.06 -2.54
N THR A 8 -4.02 7.35 -1.44
CA THR A 8 -3.04 6.35 -1.00
C THR A 8 -2.94 5.17 -1.96
N PRO A 9 -4.04 4.51 -2.36
CA PRO A 9 -3.99 3.47 -3.38
C PRO A 9 -3.39 3.93 -4.71
N ASN A 10 -3.77 5.09 -5.21
CA ASN A 10 -3.20 5.64 -6.43
C ASN A 10 -1.69 5.89 -6.29
N GLY A 11 -1.26 6.40 -5.14
CA GLY A 11 0.16 6.59 -4.84
C GLY A 11 0.94 5.28 -4.81
N ILE A 12 0.33 4.19 -4.31
CA ILE A 12 0.94 2.85 -4.32
C ILE A 12 1.06 2.33 -5.76
N MET A 13 0.02 2.48 -6.59
CA MET A 13 0.10 2.09 -8.00
C MET A 13 1.23 2.84 -8.73
N GLU A 14 1.38 4.12 -8.50
CA GLU A 14 2.47 4.92 -9.06
C GLU A 14 3.84 4.47 -8.54
N LEU A 15 3.94 4.10 -7.26
CA LEU A 15 5.17 3.56 -6.67
C LEU A 15 5.56 2.24 -7.32
N LEU A 16 4.63 1.31 -7.50
CA LEU A 16 4.85 0.04 -8.19
C LEU A 16 5.35 0.26 -9.62
N LYS A 17 4.69 1.17 -10.36
CA LYS A 17 5.04 1.52 -11.73
C LYS A 17 6.47 2.09 -11.84
N ARG A 18 6.81 3.08 -11.00
CA ARG A 18 8.13 3.73 -11.02
C ARG A 18 9.27 2.78 -10.67
N ASN A 19 9.01 1.83 -9.81
CA ASN A 19 9.99 0.79 -9.46
C ASN A 19 9.96 -0.41 -10.42
N LYS A 20 9.17 -0.35 -11.50
CA LYS A 20 9.03 -1.40 -12.52
C LYS A 20 8.69 -2.77 -11.91
N ILE A 21 7.85 -2.76 -10.87
CA ILE A 21 7.40 -3.97 -10.20
C ILE A 21 6.27 -4.57 -11.03
N THR A 22 6.51 -5.76 -11.57
CA THR A 22 5.52 -6.51 -12.34
C THR A 22 4.41 -7.01 -11.41
N THR A 23 3.18 -6.65 -11.75
CA THR A 23 1.98 -7.05 -11.00
C THR A 23 1.12 -8.06 -11.75
N GLU A 24 1.24 -8.11 -13.07
CA GLU A 24 0.48 -9.02 -13.93
C GLU A 24 0.74 -10.49 -13.56
N GLY A 25 -0.35 -11.22 -13.37
CA GLY A 25 -0.31 -12.64 -13.00
C GLY A 25 0.22 -12.93 -11.60
N LYS A 26 0.58 -11.92 -10.81
CA LYS A 26 1.08 -12.07 -9.45
C LYS A 26 -0.06 -12.20 -8.45
N HIS A 27 0.16 -12.98 -7.39
CA HIS A 27 -0.77 -13.03 -6.27
C HIS A 27 -0.51 -11.86 -5.31
N CYS A 28 -1.45 -10.94 -5.26
CA CYS A 28 -1.43 -9.80 -4.35
C CYS A 28 -2.38 -10.05 -3.18
N VAL A 29 -1.84 -10.07 -1.96
CA VAL A 29 -2.65 -10.09 -0.74
C VAL A 29 -2.69 -8.70 -0.14
N VAL A 30 -3.90 -8.15 0.00
CA VAL A 30 -4.15 -6.86 0.63
C VAL A 30 -4.65 -7.10 2.05
N LEU A 31 -3.86 -6.73 3.04
CA LEU A 31 -4.19 -6.83 4.46
C LEU A 31 -4.84 -5.54 4.95
N GLY A 32 -6.12 -5.61 5.24
CA GLY A 32 -6.95 -4.47 5.63
C GLY A 32 -8.04 -4.21 4.59
N ARG A 33 -9.24 -3.82 5.06
CA ARG A 33 -10.42 -3.62 4.20
C ARG A 33 -11.09 -2.27 4.41
N SER A 34 -10.30 -1.26 4.73
CA SER A 34 -10.82 0.10 4.87
C SER A 34 -11.30 0.64 3.52
N ASN A 35 -12.29 1.52 3.55
CA ASN A 35 -12.82 2.16 2.33
C ASN A 35 -11.82 3.14 1.70
N ILE A 36 -10.81 3.56 2.44
CA ILE A 36 -9.81 4.53 1.97
C ILE A 36 -8.53 3.89 1.43
N VAL A 37 -8.20 2.66 1.83
CA VAL A 37 -7.00 1.95 1.38
C VAL A 37 -7.31 0.55 0.89
N GLY A 38 -7.71 -0.37 1.78
CA GLY A 38 -7.75 -1.80 1.46
C GLY A 38 -8.69 -2.14 0.31
N THR A 39 -9.95 -1.74 0.40
CA THR A 39 -10.95 -2.01 -0.66
C THR A 39 -10.58 -1.37 -1.99
N PRO A 40 -10.26 -0.05 -2.09
CA PRO A 40 -9.86 0.53 -3.35
C PRO A 40 -8.53 -0.03 -3.89
N MET A 41 -7.62 -0.46 -3.01
CA MET A 41 -6.37 -1.09 -3.44
C MET A 41 -6.62 -2.44 -4.11
N ALA A 42 -7.49 -3.27 -3.54
CA ALA A 42 -7.87 -4.54 -4.13
C ALA A 42 -8.50 -4.36 -5.52
N ILE A 43 -9.34 -3.33 -5.68
CA ILE A 43 -9.95 -2.99 -6.96
C ILE A 43 -8.88 -2.56 -7.98
N LEU A 44 -7.95 -1.68 -7.59
CA LEU A 44 -6.91 -1.19 -8.51
C LEU A 44 -5.98 -2.31 -8.97
N MET A 45 -5.52 -3.16 -8.06
CA MET A 45 -4.62 -4.27 -8.37
C MET A 45 -5.25 -5.33 -9.29
N SER A 46 -6.58 -5.52 -9.23
CA SER A 46 -7.30 -6.47 -10.08
C SER A 46 -7.68 -5.93 -11.47
N ARG A 47 -7.58 -4.61 -11.70
CA ARG A 47 -7.95 -4.01 -12.99
C ARG A 47 -7.02 -4.47 -14.12
N ASN A 48 -7.58 -4.51 -15.34
CA ASN A 48 -6.79 -4.72 -16.56
C ASN A 48 -6.04 -3.42 -16.92
N THR A 49 -4.98 -3.15 -16.18
CA THR A 49 -4.09 -1.98 -16.32
C THR A 49 -2.66 -2.37 -15.97
N ASP A 50 -1.70 -1.53 -16.31
CA ASP A 50 -0.30 -1.64 -15.86
C ASP A 50 0.07 -0.40 -15.01
N PRO A 51 0.38 -0.58 -13.70
CA PRO A 51 0.27 -1.80 -12.90
C PRO A 51 -1.18 -2.23 -12.70
N GLY A 52 -1.40 -3.52 -12.43
CA GLY A 52 -2.70 -4.18 -12.30
C GLY A 52 -2.62 -5.63 -12.71
N ASN A 53 -3.72 -6.20 -13.23
CA ASN A 53 -3.80 -7.59 -13.69
C ASN A 53 -3.33 -8.64 -12.67
N ALA A 54 -3.38 -8.32 -11.38
CA ALA A 54 -3.02 -9.24 -10.32
C ALA A 54 -4.20 -10.11 -9.88
N MET A 55 -3.92 -11.32 -9.43
CA MET A 55 -4.87 -12.10 -8.64
C MET A 55 -4.90 -11.52 -7.23
N VAL A 56 -6.04 -11.02 -6.77
CA VAL A 56 -6.10 -10.28 -5.51
C VAL A 56 -6.91 -11.02 -4.46
N THR A 57 -6.32 -11.17 -3.27
CA THR A 57 -7.01 -11.63 -2.07
C THR A 57 -7.08 -10.49 -1.06
N LEU A 58 -8.30 -10.08 -0.70
CA LEU A 58 -8.53 -9.10 0.36
C LEU A 58 -8.71 -9.82 1.70
N ALA A 59 -7.79 -9.58 2.62
CA ALA A 59 -7.78 -10.22 3.94
C ALA A 59 -7.86 -9.17 5.07
N HIS A 60 -8.22 -9.61 6.25
CA HIS A 60 -8.37 -8.74 7.42
C HIS A 60 -8.09 -9.52 8.72
N SER A 61 -8.10 -8.84 9.86
CA SER A 61 -7.77 -9.42 11.17
C SER A 61 -8.64 -10.61 11.63
N ARG A 62 -9.76 -10.89 10.95
CA ARG A 62 -10.63 -12.04 11.21
C ARG A 62 -10.49 -13.15 10.17
N THR A 63 -9.58 -13.00 9.21
CA THR A 63 -9.30 -14.02 8.21
C THR A 63 -8.61 -15.19 8.90
N LYS A 64 -9.13 -16.40 8.69
CA LYS A 64 -8.51 -17.63 9.18
C LYS A 64 -7.26 -17.93 8.35
N ASN A 65 -6.30 -18.62 8.95
CA ASN A 65 -5.05 -19.04 8.28
C ASN A 65 -4.31 -17.87 7.60
N LEU A 66 -4.29 -16.70 8.27
CA LEU A 66 -3.75 -15.48 7.69
C LEU A 66 -2.26 -15.60 7.37
N LYS A 67 -1.50 -16.33 8.20
CA LYS A 67 -0.08 -16.58 7.97
C LYS A 67 0.16 -17.35 6.68
N GLU A 68 -0.54 -18.47 6.50
CA GLU A 68 -0.46 -19.31 5.30
C GLU A 68 -0.84 -18.53 4.05
N LEU A 69 -1.89 -17.71 4.15
CA LEU A 69 -2.30 -16.83 3.06
C LEU A 69 -1.21 -15.83 2.69
N CYS A 70 -0.59 -15.17 3.66
CA CYS A 70 0.50 -14.22 3.41
C CYS A 70 1.71 -14.89 2.74
N LEU A 71 2.02 -16.12 3.14
CA LEU A 71 3.12 -16.91 2.53
C LEU A 71 2.89 -17.25 1.05
N THR A 72 1.66 -17.21 0.55
CA THR A 72 1.38 -17.43 -0.89
C THR A 72 1.54 -16.15 -1.73
N ALA A 73 1.66 -14.98 -1.10
CA ALA A 73 1.66 -13.72 -1.79
C ALA A 73 3.02 -13.39 -2.45
N ASP A 74 2.97 -12.97 -3.70
CA ASP A 74 4.09 -12.34 -4.38
C ASP A 74 4.19 -10.85 -4.00
N ILE A 75 3.03 -10.23 -3.74
CA ILE A 75 2.91 -8.83 -3.32
C ILE A 75 2.03 -8.76 -2.08
N LEU A 76 2.54 -8.17 -1.01
CA LEU A 76 1.81 -7.89 0.22
C LEU A 76 1.60 -6.39 0.38
N ILE A 77 0.35 -5.95 0.49
CA ILE A 77 0.00 -4.56 0.80
C ILE A 77 -0.64 -4.54 2.18
N VAL A 78 0.08 -3.94 3.15
CA VAL A 78 -0.24 -4.07 4.57
C VAL A 78 -0.83 -2.76 5.08
N ALA A 79 -2.12 -2.76 5.39
CA ALA A 79 -2.89 -1.61 5.86
C ALA A 79 -3.91 -2.01 6.94
N ILE A 80 -3.42 -2.74 7.97
CA ILE A 80 -4.27 -3.33 9.00
C ILE A 80 -4.39 -2.44 10.24
N GLY A 81 -3.47 -1.47 10.39
CA GLY A 81 -3.43 -0.56 11.53
C GLY A 81 -2.95 -1.19 12.84
N LYS A 82 -2.08 -2.19 12.74
CA LYS A 82 -1.46 -2.85 13.88
C LYS A 82 0.06 -2.85 13.71
N THR A 83 0.74 -2.18 14.60
CA THR A 83 2.19 -2.03 14.60
C THR A 83 2.91 -3.38 14.56
N GLU A 84 3.85 -3.53 13.62
CA GLU A 84 4.72 -4.71 13.47
C GLU A 84 3.95 -6.04 13.39
N PHE A 85 2.74 -6.01 12.83
CA PHE A 85 1.87 -7.18 12.73
C PHE A 85 2.39 -8.23 11.73
N LEU A 86 2.90 -7.78 10.57
CA LEU A 86 3.46 -8.69 9.58
C LEU A 86 4.91 -9.02 9.95
N THR A 87 5.15 -10.26 10.34
CA THR A 87 6.45 -10.77 10.75
C THR A 87 7.13 -11.57 9.63
N ALA A 88 8.44 -11.80 9.73
CA ALA A 88 9.22 -12.47 8.68
C ALA A 88 8.74 -13.90 8.36
N ASP A 89 8.19 -14.61 9.32
CA ASP A 89 7.65 -15.96 9.14
C ASP A 89 6.30 -15.99 8.41
N MET A 90 5.71 -14.82 8.13
CA MET A 90 4.52 -14.63 7.32
C MET A 90 4.83 -14.20 5.87
N VAL A 91 6.09 -13.97 5.53
CA VAL A 91 6.48 -13.41 4.22
C VAL A 91 7.24 -14.45 3.40
N LYS A 92 6.79 -14.63 2.15
CA LYS A 92 7.47 -15.46 1.15
C LYS A 92 8.80 -14.83 0.76
N GLU A 93 9.81 -15.67 0.53
CA GLU A 93 11.11 -15.22 0.00
C GLU A 93 10.95 -14.51 -1.34
N GLY A 94 11.58 -13.36 -1.49
CA GLY A 94 11.51 -12.54 -2.70
C GLY A 94 10.22 -11.73 -2.87
N ALA A 95 9.30 -11.73 -1.90
CA ALA A 95 8.05 -10.97 -1.99
C ALA A 95 8.30 -9.46 -2.04
N VAL A 96 7.34 -8.74 -2.64
CA VAL A 96 7.24 -7.28 -2.57
C VAL A 96 6.33 -6.91 -1.41
N VAL A 97 6.79 -6.07 -0.50
CA VAL A 97 6.00 -5.65 0.67
C VAL A 97 5.80 -4.13 0.68
N ILE A 98 4.54 -3.71 0.65
CA ILE A 98 4.13 -2.31 0.74
C ILE A 98 3.49 -2.08 2.10
N ASP A 99 4.24 -1.47 3.01
CA ASP A 99 3.74 -1.07 4.33
C ASP A 99 3.04 0.29 4.23
N VAL A 100 1.76 0.30 4.51
CA VAL A 100 0.92 1.51 4.52
C VAL A 100 0.73 2.02 5.95
N GLY A 101 1.02 1.17 6.94
CA GLY A 101 0.88 1.50 8.35
C GLY A 101 1.80 2.65 8.78
N GLN A 102 1.27 3.53 9.60
CA GLN A 102 2.07 4.58 10.23
C GLN A 102 1.49 4.92 11.60
N THR A 103 2.11 4.42 12.63
CA THR A 103 1.74 4.66 14.03
C THR A 103 2.88 5.35 14.76
N ARG A 104 2.57 6.36 15.53
CA ARG A 104 3.54 7.01 16.42
C ARG A 104 3.64 6.23 17.73
N VAL A 105 4.84 5.78 18.05
CA VAL A 105 5.14 5.13 19.33
C VAL A 105 6.13 5.99 20.12
N PRO A 106 6.01 6.07 21.45
CA PRO A 106 6.96 6.80 22.30
C PRO A 106 8.39 6.29 22.09
N ASP A 107 9.34 7.20 21.99
CA ASP A 107 10.76 6.87 21.88
C ASP A 107 11.59 8.01 22.48
N SER A 108 12.10 7.79 23.70
CA SER A 108 12.88 8.77 24.44
C SER A 108 14.28 9.03 23.84
N SER A 109 14.75 8.15 22.96
CA SER A 109 16.03 8.35 22.24
C SER A 109 15.93 9.37 21.13
N LYS A 110 14.72 9.73 20.71
CA LYS A 110 14.47 10.68 19.63
C LYS A 110 14.16 12.07 20.19
N LYS A 111 14.76 13.09 19.59
CA LYS A 111 14.52 14.50 19.95
C LYS A 111 13.02 14.88 19.92
N ALA A 112 12.24 14.23 19.07
CA ALA A 112 10.80 14.43 18.96
C ALA A 112 9.98 13.64 20.00
N GLY A 113 10.60 12.79 20.82
CA GLY A 113 9.94 11.96 21.82
C GLY A 113 9.15 10.77 21.26
N PHE A 114 9.18 10.54 19.95
CA PHE A 114 8.48 9.43 19.30
C PHE A 114 9.20 8.98 18.01
N ARG A 115 8.89 7.76 17.59
CA ARG A 115 9.23 7.23 16.25
C ARG A 115 7.98 6.76 15.52
N ASN A 116 8.02 6.77 14.20
CA ASN A 116 6.98 6.18 13.38
C ASN A 116 7.30 4.70 13.14
N VAL A 117 6.29 3.86 13.32
CA VAL A 117 6.38 2.41 13.10
C VAL A 117 5.27 2.00 12.17
N GLY A 118 5.56 1.09 11.26
CA GLY A 118 4.60 0.54 10.31
C GLY A 118 3.83 -0.66 10.85
N ASP A 119 3.04 -1.25 9.97
CA ASP A 119 2.33 -2.50 10.25
C ASP A 119 3.24 -3.72 9.99
N VAL A 120 4.43 -3.52 9.45
CA VAL A 120 5.43 -4.55 9.13
C VAL A 120 6.60 -4.46 10.12
N ASP A 121 7.05 -5.61 10.63
CA ASP A 121 8.32 -5.74 11.33
C ASP A 121 9.47 -5.57 10.32
N PHE A 122 9.77 -4.31 10.02
CA PHE A 122 10.65 -3.91 8.93
C PHE A 122 12.03 -4.56 9.01
N GLU A 123 12.63 -4.58 10.19
CA GLU A 123 14.02 -5.05 10.36
C GLU A 123 14.16 -6.54 10.03
N ASN A 124 13.19 -7.35 10.41
CA ASN A 124 13.22 -8.79 10.17
C ASN A 124 12.67 -9.16 8.79
N VAL A 125 11.66 -8.42 8.29
CA VAL A 125 11.02 -8.71 6.99
C VAL A 125 11.89 -8.27 5.81
N LYS A 126 12.65 -7.17 5.92
CA LYS A 126 13.45 -6.62 4.81
C LYS A 126 14.45 -7.60 4.22
N THR A 127 14.95 -8.55 5.02
CA THR A 127 15.95 -9.53 4.57
C THR A 127 15.35 -10.58 3.62
N LYS A 128 14.03 -10.73 3.62
CA LYS A 128 13.29 -11.70 2.78
C LYS A 128 12.70 -11.07 1.51
N CYS A 129 12.59 -9.75 1.47
CA CYS A 129 11.89 -9.06 0.40
C CYS A 129 12.80 -8.73 -0.79
N SER A 130 12.23 -8.78 -2.01
CA SER A 130 12.85 -8.16 -3.17
C SER A 130 12.70 -6.63 -3.12
N TYR A 131 11.55 -6.16 -2.61
CA TYR A 131 11.25 -4.74 -2.36
C TYR A 131 10.44 -4.61 -1.07
N ILE A 132 10.74 -3.57 -0.31
CA ILE A 132 9.96 -3.18 0.87
C ILE A 132 9.93 -1.65 0.99
N THR A 133 8.78 -1.09 1.33
CA THR A 133 8.68 0.36 1.56
C THR A 133 9.14 0.72 2.96
N TYR A 134 9.81 1.88 3.08
CA TYR A 134 10.08 2.48 4.39
C TYR A 134 8.81 3.11 4.96
N VAL A 135 8.66 3.09 6.28
CA VAL A 135 7.55 3.76 6.99
C VAL A 135 7.61 5.28 6.75
N THR A 136 8.80 5.85 6.86
CA THR A 136 9.03 7.27 6.58
C THR A 136 9.68 7.43 5.21
N GLY A 137 9.04 8.14 4.30
CA GLY A 137 9.53 8.34 2.94
C GLY A 137 9.01 7.34 1.91
N GLY A 138 8.25 6.32 2.31
CA GLY A 138 7.62 5.34 1.42
C GLY A 138 6.28 5.82 0.84
N VAL A 139 5.18 5.23 1.31
CA VAL A 139 3.83 5.49 0.79
C VAL A 139 3.34 6.93 1.05
N GLY A 140 3.69 7.53 2.18
CA GLY A 140 3.21 8.86 2.58
C GLY A 140 3.47 9.98 1.55
N PRO A 141 4.68 10.17 1.03
CA PRO A 141 4.96 11.14 -0.03
C PRO A 141 4.16 10.88 -1.31
N MET A 142 3.96 9.62 -1.69
CA MET A 142 3.17 9.24 -2.86
C MET A 142 1.69 9.56 -2.68
N THR A 143 1.15 9.40 -1.47
CA THR A 143 -0.21 9.83 -1.14
C THR A 143 -0.40 11.33 -1.36
N ARG A 144 0.56 12.15 -0.92
CA ARG A 144 0.53 13.60 -1.13
C ARG A 144 0.61 13.98 -2.60
N ALA A 145 1.50 13.35 -3.36
CA ALA A 145 1.60 13.56 -4.80
C ALA A 145 0.31 13.21 -5.53
N SER A 146 -0.31 12.09 -5.16
CA SER A 146 -1.60 11.66 -5.72
C SER A 146 -2.75 12.64 -5.37
N LEU A 147 -2.75 13.20 -4.16
CA LEU A 147 -3.72 14.21 -3.78
C LEU A 147 -3.58 15.47 -4.64
N LEU A 148 -2.35 15.93 -4.89
CA LEU A 148 -2.11 17.08 -5.78
C LEU A 148 -2.55 16.79 -7.21
N GLN A 149 -2.33 15.59 -7.73
CA GLN A 149 -2.83 15.17 -9.04
C GLN A 149 -4.37 15.22 -9.11
N ASN A 150 -5.05 14.71 -8.08
CA ASN A 150 -6.52 14.79 -7.99
C ASN A 150 -7.01 16.24 -7.95
N THR A 151 -6.34 17.12 -7.21
CA THR A 151 -6.67 18.55 -7.12
C THR A 151 -6.51 19.23 -8.48
N LEU A 152 -5.42 18.98 -9.19
CA LEU A 152 -5.20 19.53 -10.52
C LEU A 152 -6.24 19.02 -11.53
N LYS A 153 -6.60 17.74 -11.44
CA LYS A 153 -7.65 17.15 -12.27
C LYS A 153 -9.01 17.83 -12.01
N ALA A 154 -9.35 18.05 -10.73
CA ALA A 154 -10.57 18.75 -10.34
C ALA A 154 -10.62 20.17 -10.94
N TYR A 155 -9.53 20.91 -10.83
CA TYR A 155 -9.42 22.24 -11.38
C TYR A 155 -9.65 22.28 -12.89
N ARG A 156 -9.04 21.36 -13.65
CA ARG A 156 -9.19 21.28 -15.10
C ARG A 156 -10.63 20.97 -15.51
N ILE A 157 -11.27 19.99 -14.88
CA ILE A 157 -12.66 19.61 -15.15
C ILE A 157 -13.59 20.78 -14.89
N ASN A 158 -13.40 21.51 -13.78
CA ASN A 158 -14.25 22.65 -13.44
C ASN A 158 -14.09 23.80 -14.44
N ARG A 159 -12.88 24.07 -14.92
CA ARG A 159 -12.67 25.09 -15.96
C ARG A 159 -13.37 24.75 -17.26
N GLU A 160 -13.18 23.53 -17.77
CA GLU A 160 -13.82 23.06 -19.00
C GLU A 160 -15.36 23.12 -18.92
N SER A 161 -15.92 22.93 -17.72
CA SER A 161 -17.37 23.03 -17.49
C SER A 161 -17.87 24.49 -17.35
N SER A 162 -16.99 25.45 -17.14
CA SER A 162 -17.33 26.87 -16.99
C SER A 162 -17.24 27.64 -18.31
N ASP A 163 -16.61 27.05 -19.33
CA ASP A 163 -16.42 27.65 -20.64
C ASP A 163 -17.54 27.20 -21.65
N VAL A 164 -18.59 26.52 -21.15
CA VAL A 164 -19.79 26.09 -21.86
C VAL A 164 -21.02 26.82 -21.29
#